data_76bcb327af720adf4ebd54795814cbd3
#
_entry.id   76bcb327af720adf4ebd54795814cbd3
#
_cell.length_a   1.000
_cell.length_b   1.000
_cell.length_c   1.000
_cell.angle_alpha   90.00
_cell.angle_beta   90.00
_cell.angle_gamma   90.00
#
_symmetry.space_group_name_H-M   'P 1'
#
loop_
_entity.id
_entity.type
_entity.pdbx_description
1 polymer ?
#
loop_
_entity_poly.entity_id
_entity_poly.type
_entity_poly.pdbx_seq_one_letter_code
_entity_poly.pdbx_strand_id
1 'polypeptide(L)'
;IDQTVYNIDNVPTTRQSALDSCLLILRDWADGLTLDPEEIDKERGVIHEEWRLRTSPSSRMFERNLEKLYPNCKYGKRYPIGLMSVIDNFKYQELRDYYEKWYHPTNQGIIVVGDIDVDHTEAMIKKLFGPITNPENTAPIVDVQVPDNADPIVVIDKDKEFQSSDIEIIFKHDVYPDSLKQSPEYIIYEYVKDAAVTMLNDRLSEAVQKSDCPFVDANASDDNYIFAKTKGAFSLSATPKDMSLVAPSLKAILVEARKAAEFGFTPTEYARFKETQLSAIDKMYSNKDKRYNSQFYEQCKGNFLSNEPMPSIDYTYEMMKQIIPSIPLEYINGFMEQLLPKNDSNMVI
;
A
#
# COMPACT_ATOMS: atom_id res chain seq x y z
N ILE A 1 -2.57 6.78 -7.37
CA ILE A 1 -2.88 8.20 -7.25
C ILE A 1 -1.59 9.02 -7.28
N ASP A 2 -0.55 8.60 -6.60
CA ASP A 2 0.72 9.33 -6.52
C ASP A 2 1.78 8.76 -7.47
N GLN A 3 1.44 7.70 -8.18
CA GLN A 3 2.33 7.00 -9.12
C GLN A 3 1.55 6.37 -10.26
N THR A 4 2.24 6.17 -11.39
CA THR A 4 1.79 5.34 -12.51
C THR A 4 2.87 4.31 -12.78
N VAL A 5 2.48 3.06 -12.98
CA VAL A 5 3.39 1.94 -13.25
C VAL A 5 3.01 1.32 -14.59
N TYR A 6 3.97 1.19 -15.48
CA TYR A 6 3.85 0.52 -16.76
C TYR A 6 4.63 -0.79 -16.72
N ASN A 7 3.99 -1.90 -17.01
CA ASN A 7 4.59 -3.23 -16.93
C ASN A 7 4.62 -3.91 -18.29
N ILE A 8 5.72 -4.61 -18.55
CA ILE A 8 5.80 -5.63 -19.60
C ILE A 8 6.31 -6.90 -18.92
N ASP A 9 5.45 -7.88 -18.79
CA ASP A 9 5.73 -9.10 -18.04
C ASP A 9 5.89 -10.31 -18.96
N ASN A 10 6.50 -11.38 -18.46
CA ASN A 10 6.68 -12.65 -19.15
C ASN A 10 7.44 -12.56 -20.49
N VAL A 11 8.40 -11.65 -20.58
CA VAL A 11 9.25 -11.50 -21.77
C VAL A 11 10.21 -12.68 -21.89
N PRO A 12 10.28 -13.37 -23.05
CA PRO A 12 11.22 -14.47 -23.25
C PRO A 12 12.68 -14.00 -23.25
N THR A 13 13.44 -14.38 -22.23
CA THR A 13 14.85 -13.99 -22.08
C THR A 13 15.79 -14.74 -23.02
N THR A 14 15.33 -15.83 -23.65
CA THR A 14 16.09 -16.57 -24.66
C THR A 14 16.25 -15.81 -25.98
N ARG A 15 15.55 -14.69 -26.16
CA ARG A 15 15.60 -13.84 -27.36
C ARG A 15 15.95 -12.40 -26.97
N GLN A 16 17.21 -12.03 -27.12
CA GLN A 16 17.69 -10.68 -26.83
C GLN A 16 16.90 -9.59 -27.56
N SER A 17 16.55 -9.82 -28.84
CA SER A 17 15.73 -8.87 -29.61
C SER A 17 14.33 -8.61 -29.02
N ALA A 18 13.77 -9.55 -28.26
CA ALA A 18 12.48 -9.33 -27.59
C ALA A 18 12.65 -8.37 -26.39
N LEU A 19 13.71 -8.54 -25.60
CA LEU A 19 14.06 -7.62 -24.52
C LEU A 19 14.34 -6.20 -25.03
N ASP A 20 15.16 -6.08 -26.10
CA ASP A 20 15.48 -4.80 -26.71
C ASP A 20 14.22 -4.09 -27.25
N SER A 21 13.29 -4.86 -27.82
CA SER A 21 11.98 -4.32 -28.26
C SER A 21 11.10 -3.85 -27.10
N CYS A 22 11.10 -4.57 -25.97
CA CYS A 22 10.37 -4.14 -24.78
C CYS A 22 10.94 -2.85 -24.20
N LEU A 23 12.28 -2.69 -24.17
CA LEU A 23 12.90 -1.44 -23.76
C LEU A 23 12.56 -0.30 -24.69
N LEU A 24 12.43 -0.54 -26.00
CA LEU A 24 11.99 0.47 -26.96
C LEU A 24 10.53 0.89 -26.70
N ILE A 25 9.63 -0.07 -26.42
CA ILE A 25 8.24 0.22 -26.07
C ILE A 25 8.17 1.07 -24.79
N LEU A 26 8.93 0.69 -23.75
CA LEU A 26 8.99 1.47 -22.51
C LEU A 26 9.51 2.89 -22.76
N ARG A 27 10.50 3.04 -23.64
CA ARG A 27 11.00 4.37 -24.04
C ARG A 27 9.93 5.20 -24.71
N ASP A 28 9.15 4.60 -25.60
CA ASP A 28 8.09 5.31 -26.30
C ASP A 28 6.95 5.72 -25.34
N TRP A 29 6.67 4.90 -24.34
CA TRP A 29 5.74 5.30 -23.27
C TRP A 29 6.30 6.42 -22.39
N ALA A 30 7.62 6.45 -22.17
CA ALA A 30 8.26 7.46 -21.33
C ALA A 30 8.30 8.87 -21.94
N ASP A 31 8.51 8.99 -23.27
CA ASP A 31 8.73 10.27 -23.95
C ASP A 31 8.34 10.24 -25.45
N GLY A 32 7.49 9.34 -25.88
CA GLY A 32 7.19 9.16 -27.30
C GLY A 32 5.72 9.02 -27.66
N LEU A 33 4.80 9.23 -26.73
CA LEU A 33 3.37 9.09 -26.99
C LEU A 33 2.87 10.19 -27.94
N THR A 34 2.26 9.80 -29.04
CA THR A 34 1.68 10.73 -30.03
C THR A 34 0.42 11.40 -29.54
N LEU A 35 -0.32 10.74 -28.62
CA LEU A 35 -1.60 11.20 -28.09
C LEU A 35 -2.55 11.68 -29.18
N ASP A 36 -2.74 10.79 -30.17
CA ASP A 36 -3.59 11.04 -31.34
C ASP A 36 -5.07 11.20 -30.90
N PRO A 37 -5.80 12.20 -31.42
CA PRO A 37 -7.18 12.44 -31.05
C PRO A 37 -8.12 11.25 -31.28
N GLU A 38 -7.96 10.51 -32.37
CA GLU A 38 -8.82 9.35 -32.66
C GLU A 38 -8.57 8.21 -31.67
N GLU A 39 -7.32 8.01 -31.27
CA GLU A 39 -6.97 6.99 -30.27
C GLU A 39 -7.43 7.40 -28.86
N ILE A 40 -7.31 8.69 -28.51
CA ILE A 40 -7.85 9.22 -27.23
C ILE A 40 -9.37 8.98 -27.16
N ASP A 41 -10.11 9.26 -28.22
CA ASP A 41 -11.56 9.05 -28.23
C ASP A 41 -11.96 7.58 -28.16
N LYS A 42 -11.20 6.68 -28.77
CA LYS A 42 -11.40 5.23 -28.60
C LYS A 42 -11.17 4.80 -27.15
N GLU A 43 -10.12 5.33 -26.51
CA GLU A 43 -9.74 4.99 -25.14
C GLU A 43 -10.78 5.46 -24.11
N ARG A 44 -11.54 6.53 -24.36
CA ARG A 44 -12.67 6.93 -23.51
C ARG A 44 -13.66 5.79 -23.30
N GLY A 45 -13.98 5.05 -24.36
CA GLY A 45 -14.84 3.86 -24.30
C GLY A 45 -14.25 2.74 -23.45
N VAL A 46 -12.94 2.53 -23.53
CA VAL A 46 -12.23 1.54 -22.71
C VAL A 46 -12.29 1.92 -21.22
N ILE A 47 -12.07 3.17 -20.87
CA ILE A 47 -12.20 3.67 -19.48
C ILE A 47 -13.63 3.49 -18.95
N HIS A 48 -14.66 3.76 -19.76
CA HIS A 48 -16.06 3.50 -19.39
C HIS A 48 -16.30 2.02 -19.06
N GLU A 49 -15.78 1.09 -19.89
CA GLU A 49 -15.90 -0.33 -19.62
C GLU A 49 -15.11 -0.76 -18.37
N GLU A 50 -13.93 -0.22 -18.15
CA GLU A 50 -13.17 -0.45 -16.93
C GLU A 50 -13.95 0.00 -15.70
N TRP A 51 -14.49 1.20 -15.71
CA TRP A 51 -15.35 1.72 -14.65
C TRP A 51 -16.55 0.80 -14.39
N ARG A 52 -17.25 0.38 -15.46
CA ARG A 52 -18.38 -0.53 -15.37
C ARG A 52 -18.01 -1.87 -14.74
N LEU A 53 -16.89 -2.46 -15.17
CA LEU A 53 -16.42 -3.75 -14.66
C LEU A 53 -15.94 -3.70 -13.21
N ARG A 54 -15.39 -2.58 -12.79
CA ARG A 54 -14.90 -2.37 -11.42
C ARG A 54 -15.98 -1.87 -10.46
N THR A 55 -17.13 -1.45 -10.98
CA THR A 55 -18.23 -0.98 -10.14
C THR A 55 -18.85 -2.15 -9.37
N SER A 56 -18.76 -2.08 -8.06
CA SER A 56 -19.35 -3.03 -7.11
C SER A 56 -20.12 -2.27 -6.01
N PRO A 57 -20.94 -2.92 -5.19
CA PRO A 57 -21.57 -2.27 -4.06
C PRO A 57 -20.57 -1.56 -3.14
N SER A 58 -19.45 -2.20 -2.84
CA SER A 58 -18.38 -1.63 -2.00
C SER A 58 -17.71 -0.43 -2.65
N SER A 59 -17.36 -0.50 -3.95
CA SER A 59 -16.75 0.63 -4.65
C SER A 59 -17.69 1.82 -4.75
N ARG A 60 -18.99 1.60 -4.99
CA ARG A 60 -19.98 2.68 -5.00
C ARG A 60 -20.11 3.38 -3.64
N MET A 61 -20.13 2.61 -2.54
CA MET A 61 -20.16 3.18 -1.18
C MET A 61 -18.87 3.94 -0.88
N PHE A 62 -17.72 3.39 -1.24
CA PHE A 62 -16.44 4.03 -1.04
C PHE A 62 -16.32 5.36 -1.80
N GLU A 63 -16.61 5.36 -3.11
CA GLU A 63 -16.51 6.55 -3.95
C GLU A 63 -17.38 7.72 -3.45
N ARG A 64 -18.65 7.46 -3.10
CA ARG A 64 -19.54 8.53 -2.63
C ARG A 64 -19.23 9.05 -1.22
N ASN A 65 -18.40 8.33 -0.45
CA ASN A 65 -17.95 8.76 0.87
C ASN A 65 -16.50 9.27 0.91
N LEU A 66 -15.81 9.24 -0.22
CA LEU A 66 -14.39 9.56 -0.28
C LEU A 66 -14.08 10.97 0.23
N GLU A 67 -14.90 11.97 -0.09
CA GLU A 67 -14.72 13.34 0.43
C GLU A 67 -14.94 13.46 1.94
N LYS A 68 -15.73 12.58 2.55
CA LYS A 68 -15.90 12.52 4.01
C LYS A 68 -14.70 11.88 4.67
N LEU A 69 -14.16 10.83 4.06
CA LEU A 69 -12.95 10.14 4.53
C LEU A 69 -11.69 11.02 4.40
N TYR A 70 -11.66 11.89 3.41
CA TYR A 70 -10.55 12.81 3.14
C TYR A 70 -11.03 14.27 3.08
N PRO A 71 -11.52 14.84 4.20
CA PRO A 71 -12.02 16.21 4.21
C PRO A 71 -10.89 17.20 3.88
N ASN A 72 -11.19 18.16 3.00
CA ASN A 72 -10.26 19.20 2.57
C ASN A 72 -8.95 18.68 1.94
N CYS A 73 -8.95 17.48 1.42
CA CYS A 73 -7.78 16.83 0.86
C CYS A 73 -7.99 16.47 -0.62
N LYS A 74 -6.93 16.51 -1.42
CA LYS A 74 -6.99 16.10 -2.85
C LYS A 74 -7.39 14.63 -3.02
N TYR A 75 -7.01 13.75 -2.10
CA TYR A 75 -7.40 12.34 -2.14
C TYR A 75 -8.91 12.15 -2.16
N GLY A 76 -9.68 13.00 -1.48
CA GLY A 76 -11.15 12.97 -1.49
C GLY A 76 -11.78 13.25 -2.87
N LYS A 77 -11.03 13.84 -3.80
CA LYS A 77 -11.52 14.29 -5.13
C LYS A 77 -10.79 13.63 -6.30
N ARG A 78 -9.83 12.75 -6.05
CA ARG A 78 -8.92 12.22 -7.08
C ARG A 78 -8.88 10.69 -7.07
N TYR A 79 -10.08 10.08 -7.10
CA TYR A 79 -10.16 8.64 -7.26
C TYR A 79 -9.55 8.21 -8.61
N PRO A 80 -8.75 7.11 -8.65
CA PRO A 80 -7.92 6.80 -9.83
C PRO A 80 -8.66 6.66 -11.15
N ILE A 81 -9.86 6.06 -11.14
CA ILE A 81 -10.65 5.90 -12.37
C ILE A 81 -11.14 7.24 -12.93
N GLY A 82 -11.18 8.28 -12.09
CA GLY A 82 -11.67 9.61 -12.48
C GLY A 82 -13.19 9.70 -12.49
N LEU A 83 -13.66 10.86 -12.95
CA LEU A 83 -15.08 11.14 -13.17
C LEU A 83 -15.43 10.93 -14.64
N MET A 84 -16.44 10.14 -14.93
CA MET A 84 -16.88 9.89 -16.32
C MET A 84 -17.22 11.17 -17.05
N SER A 85 -17.81 12.18 -16.37
CA SER A 85 -18.04 13.50 -16.96
C SER A 85 -16.77 14.24 -17.36
N VAL A 86 -15.64 13.98 -16.70
CA VAL A 86 -14.33 14.51 -17.09
C VAL A 86 -13.78 13.69 -18.26
N ILE A 87 -13.85 12.37 -18.19
CA ILE A 87 -13.40 11.44 -19.25
C ILE A 87 -14.06 11.79 -20.59
N ASP A 88 -15.35 12.08 -20.58
CA ASP A 88 -16.11 12.42 -21.80
C ASP A 88 -15.76 13.78 -22.38
N ASN A 89 -15.31 14.73 -21.57
CA ASN A 89 -15.26 16.14 -21.96
C ASN A 89 -13.87 16.78 -21.91
N PHE A 90 -12.83 16.13 -21.37
CA PHE A 90 -11.50 16.71 -21.36
C PHE A 90 -10.99 16.92 -22.79
N LYS A 91 -10.23 18.00 -23.01
CA LYS A 91 -9.65 18.34 -24.31
C LYS A 91 -8.34 17.60 -24.52
N TYR A 92 -8.06 17.20 -25.75
CA TYR A 92 -6.80 16.48 -26.08
C TYR A 92 -5.55 17.23 -25.59
N GLN A 93 -5.57 18.56 -25.63
CA GLN A 93 -4.45 19.36 -25.17
C GLN A 93 -4.22 19.21 -23.66
N GLU A 94 -5.26 19.06 -22.84
CA GLU A 94 -5.12 18.86 -21.40
C GLU A 94 -4.37 17.56 -21.07
N LEU A 95 -4.59 16.51 -21.88
CA LEU A 95 -3.85 15.25 -21.73
C LEU A 95 -2.39 15.41 -22.17
N ARG A 96 -2.12 16.13 -23.27
CA ARG A 96 -0.76 16.42 -23.73
C ARG A 96 0.00 17.26 -22.71
N ASP A 97 -0.62 18.34 -22.20
CA ASP A 97 -0.03 19.20 -21.16
C ASP A 97 0.30 18.41 -19.88
N TYR A 98 -0.57 17.43 -19.52
CA TYR A 98 -0.31 16.54 -18.39
C TYR A 98 0.90 15.65 -18.66
N TYR A 99 0.98 15.03 -19.84
CA TYR A 99 2.08 14.16 -20.22
C TYR A 99 3.40 14.94 -20.25
N GLU A 100 3.47 16.06 -20.93
CA GLU A 100 4.66 16.94 -21.00
C GLU A 100 5.10 17.42 -19.62
N LYS A 101 4.16 17.69 -18.72
CA LYS A 101 4.45 18.20 -17.39
C LYS A 101 5.06 17.14 -16.47
N TRP A 102 4.63 15.89 -16.55
CA TRP A 102 4.95 14.88 -15.55
C TRP A 102 5.86 13.76 -16.04
N TYR A 103 5.91 13.51 -17.36
CA TYR A 103 6.71 12.44 -17.96
C TYR A 103 8.06 12.98 -18.38
N HIS A 104 9.00 12.97 -17.45
CA HIS A 104 10.39 13.38 -17.69
C HIS A 104 11.35 12.61 -16.75
N PRO A 105 12.65 12.52 -17.08
CA PRO A 105 13.60 11.64 -16.41
C PRO A 105 13.67 11.80 -14.88
N THR A 106 13.51 13.01 -14.33
CA THR A 106 13.55 13.21 -12.86
C THR A 106 12.37 12.58 -12.12
N ASN A 107 11.28 12.22 -12.82
CA ASN A 107 10.10 11.60 -12.26
C ASN A 107 9.96 10.11 -12.63
N GLN A 108 10.90 9.56 -13.40
CA GLN A 108 10.80 8.21 -13.94
C GLN A 108 11.91 7.30 -13.41
N GLY A 109 11.54 6.05 -13.13
CA GLY A 109 12.47 4.97 -12.83
C GLY A 109 12.24 3.80 -13.79
N ILE A 110 13.32 3.12 -14.18
CA ILE A 110 13.28 1.95 -15.03
C ILE A 110 13.76 0.78 -14.19
N ILE A 111 12.96 -0.26 -14.10
CA ILE A 111 13.26 -1.48 -13.34
C ILE A 111 13.19 -2.65 -14.31
N VAL A 112 14.27 -3.40 -14.46
CA VAL A 112 14.32 -4.63 -15.26
C VAL A 112 14.79 -5.77 -14.37
N VAL A 113 14.00 -6.83 -14.30
CA VAL A 113 14.28 -7.98 -13.44
C VAL A 113 14.09 -9.26 -14.24
N GLY A 114 15.08 -10.13 -14.24
CA GLY A 114 15.00 -11.41 -14.93
C GLY A 114 16.38 -12.08 -15.12
N ASP A 115 16.38 -13.18 -15.82
CA ASP A 115 17.60 -13.84 -16.31
C ASP A 115 18.07 -13.11 -17.57
N ILE A 116 18.85 -12.04 -17.37
CA ILE A 116 19.25 -11.07 -18.40
C ILE A 116 20.76 -10.82 -18.34
N ASP A 117 21.34 -10.42 -19.48
CA ASP A 117 22.65 -9.79 -19.53
C ASP A 117 22.53 -8.34 -18.99
N VAL A 118 23.04 -8.12 -17.78
CA VAL A 118 22.94 -6.82 -17.09
C VAL A 118 23.68 -5.72 -17.83
N ASP A 119 24.90 -6.00 -18.32
CA ASP A 119 25.74 -5.01 -19.00
C ASP A 119 25.12 -4.58 -20.34
N HIS A 120 24.60 -5.54 -21.10
CA HIS A 120 23.87 -5.25 -22.34
C HIS A 120 22.61 -4.44 -22.07
N THR A 121 21.82 -4.86 -21.07
CA THR A 121 20.57 -4.20 -20.71
C THR A 121 20.81 -2.76 -20.23
N GLU A 122 21.82 -2.54 -19.38
CA GLU A 122 22.22 -1.20 -18.94
C GLU A 122 22.65 -0.31 -20.12
N ALA A 123 23.45 -0.86 -21.05
CA ALA A 123 23.88 -0.14 -22.24
C ALA A 123 22.68 0.25 -23.14
N MET A 124 21.70 -0.65 -23.28
CA MET A 124 20.46 -0.37 -24.03
C MET A 124 19.61 0.69 -23.36
N ILE A 125 19.45 0.65 -22.03
CA ILE A 125 18.75 1.69 -21.26
C ILE A 125 19.44 3.05 -21.49
N LYS A 126 20.74 3.14 -21.31
CA LYS A 126 21.51 4.37 -21.55
C LYS A 126 21.35 4.89 -22.97
N LYS A 127 21.34 4.01 -23.96
CA LYS A 127 21.19 4.36 -25.38
C LYS A 127 19.78 4.90 -25.67
N LEU A 128 18.75 4.28 -25.16
CA LEU A 128 17.35 4.60 -25.47
C LEU A 128 16.82 5.78 -24.66
N PHE A 129 17.09 5.80 -23.35
CA PHE A 129 16.54 6.79 -22.42
C PHE A 129 17.50 7.97 -22.16
N GLY A 130 18.81 7.79 -22.34
CA GLY A 130 19.78 8.87 -22.15
C GLY A 130 19.56 10.14 -22.97
N PRO A 131 19.03 10.07 -24.21
CA PRO A 131 18.67 11.26 -24.97
C PRO A 131 17.48 12.05 -24.48
N ILE A 132 16.63 11.48 -23.59
CA ILE A 132 15.47 12.18 -23.04
C ILE A 132 15.95 13.26 -22.07
N THR A 133 15.50 14.48 -22.29
CA THR A 133 15.92 15.65 -21.50
C THR A 133 14.80 16.09 -20.56
N ASN A 134 15.19 16.65 -19.40
CA ASN A 134 14.22 17.30 -18.52
C ASN A 134 13.78 18.65 -19.11
N PRO A 135 12.52 19.04 -18.92
CA PRO A 135 12.08 20.41 -19.16
C PRO A 135 12.89 21.42 -18.34
N GLU A 136 13.06 22.64 -18.84
CA GLU A 136 13.80 23.72 -18.14
C GLU A 136 13.20 24.03 -16.77
N ASN A 137 11.86 23.95 -16.65
CA ASN A 137 11.11 24.24 -15.43
C ASN A 137 10.23 23.03 -15.08
N THR A 138 10.79 22.06 -14.38
CA THR A 138 10.02 20.91 -13.89
C THR A 138 9.11 21.29 -12.73
N ALA A 139 7.85 20.85 -12.77
CA ALA A 139 6.95 21.03 -11.64
C ALA A 139 7.43 20.18 -10.44
N PRO A 140 7.50 20.73 -9.22
CA PRO A 140 7.88 19.96 -8.05
C PRO A 140 6.80 18.89 -7.74
N ILE A 141 7.25 17.70 -7.40
CA ILE A 141 6.37 16.71 -6.77
C ILE A 141 6.10 17.19 -5.33
N VAL A 142 4.82 17.33 -5.01
CA VAL A 142 4.38 17.72 -3.67
C VAL A 142 3.47 16.63 -3.14
N ASP A 143 3.91 15.96 -2.09
CA ASP A 143 3.11 14.95 -1.41
C ASP A 143 1.88 15.60 -0.76
N VAL A 144 0.72 15.03 -1.07
CA VAL A 144 -0.55 15.53 -0.57
C VAL A 144 -0.70 15.17 0.90
N GLN A 145 -0.77 16.18 1.76
CA GLN A 145 -0.96 15.97 3.20
C GLN A 145 -2.41 15.62 3.51
N VAL A 146 -2.62 14.63 4.38
CA VAL A 146 -3.92 14.29 4.93
C VAL A 146 -4.07 15.03 6.26
N PRO A 147 -5.08 15.89 6.41
CA PRO A 147 -5.29 16.63 7.65
C PRO A 147 -5.65 15.72 8.83
N ASP A 148 -5.22 16.11 10.02
CA ASP A 148 -5.75 15.56 11.26
C ASP A 148 -7.21 15.98 11.47
N ASN A 149 -7.95 15.18 12.23
CA ASN A 149 -9.30 15.53 12.69
C ASN A 149 -9.36 15.54 14.23
N ALA A 150 -9.92 16.60 14.77
CA ALA A 150 -10.12 16.72 16.22
C ALA A 150 -11.27 15.82 16.71
N ASP A 151 -12.37 15.81 15.95
CA ASP A 151 -13.53 14.99 16.21
C ASP A 151 -13.54 13.75 15.29
N PRO A 152 -14.15 12.62 15.70
CA PRO A 152 -14.26 11.43 14.86
C PRO A 152 -14.96 11.70 13.55
N ILE A 153 -14.42 11.16 12.46
CA ILE A 153 -15.12 11.09 11.18
C ILE A 153 -15.97 9.82 11.19
N VAL A 154 -17.29 9.99 11.12
CA VAL A 154 -18.20 8.85 11.09
C VAL A 154 -18.87 8.74 9.72
N VAL A 155 -18.71 7.57 9.08
CA VAL A 155 -19.30 7.25 7.79
C VAL A 155 -20.19 6.01 7.94
N ILE A 156 -21.47 6.19 7.72
CA ILE A 156 -22.45 5.10 7.70
C ILE A 156 -23.11 5.12 6.32
N ASP A 157 -23.03 4.00 5.61
CA ASP A 157 -23.59 3.87 4.28
C ASP A 157 -24.20 2.49 4.06
N LYS A 158 -25.04 2.36 3.04
CA LYS A 158 -25.62 1.11 2.61
C LYS A 158 -25.83 1.06 1.11
N ASP A 159 -25.68 -0.10 0.54
CA ASP A 159 -26.05 -0.38 -0.84
C ASP A 159 -26.98 -1.61 -0.88
N LYS A 160 -28.05 -1.55 -1.68
CA LYS A 160 -29.07 -2.61 -1.73
C LYS A 160 -28.55 -3.97 -2.21
N GLU A 161 -27.41 -3.97 -2.90
CA GLU A 161 -26.77 -5.17 -3.45
C GLU A 161 -25.65 -5.68 -2.53
N PHE A 162 -25.29 -4.95 -1.47
CA PHE A 162 -24.28 -5.38 -0.51
C PHE A 162 -24.88 -6.40 0.47
N GLN A 163 -24.27 -7.58 0.54
CA GLN A 163 -24.84 -8.75 1.22
C GLN A 163 -24.34 -8.93 2.67
N SER A 164 -23.30 -8.21 3.07
CA SER A 164 -22.74 -8.25 4.42
C SER A 164 -22.87 -6.91 5.15
N SER A 165 -22.46 -6.87 6.38
CA SER A 165 -22.19 -5.63 7.12
C SER A 165 -20.74 -5.65 7.51
N ASP A 166 -20.02 -4.61 7.18
CA ASP A 166 -18.62 -4.46 7.54
C ASP A 166 -18.46 -3.23 8.43
N ILE A 167 -17.58 -3.33 9.40
CA ILE A 167 -17.23 -2.26 10.33
C ILE A 167 -15.75 -2.05 10.26
N GLU A 168 -15.34 -0.82 10.27
CA GLU A 168 -13.95 -0.44 10.42
C GLU A 168 -13.82 0.73 11.38
N ILE A 169 -12.84 0.67 12.26
CA ILE A 169 -12.41 1.79 13.09
C ILE A 169 -10.93 2.02 12.83
N ILE A 170 -10.57 3.23 12.50
CA ILE A 170 -9.24 3.64 12.04
C ILE A 170 -8.72 4.73 12.96
N PHE A 171 -7.45 4.61 13.36
CA PHE A 171 -6.71 5.62 14.09
C PHE A 171 -5.56 6.12 13.22
N LYS A 172 -5.70 7.32 12.67
CA LYS A 172 -4.65 7.92 11.82
C LYS A 172 -3.44 8.33 12.67
N HIS A 173 -2.25 8.11 12.13
CA HIS A 173 -0.99 8.54 12.73
C HIS A 173 0.00 8.98 11.66
N ASP A 174 1.13 9.54 12.06
CA ASP A 174 2.16 9.92 11.11
C ASP A 174 2.92 8.69 10.59
N VAL A 175 3.29 8.73 9.32
CA VAL A 175 4.11 7.67 8.71
C VAL A 175 5.55 7.74 9.22
N TYR A 176 6.26 6.60 9.18
CA TYR A 176 7.70 6.61 9.42
C TYR A 176 8.38 7.43 8.31
N PRO A 177 9.27 8.39 8.65
CA PRO A 177 9.86 9.27 7.65
C PRO A 177 10.69 8.50 6.62
N ASP A 178 10.43 8.70 5.33
CA ASP A 178 11.15 8.02 4.24
C ASP A 178 12.67 8.24 4.34
N SER A 179 13.12 9.41 4.80
CA SER A 179 14.54 9.74 4.97
C SER A 179 15.26 8.88 6.02
N LEU A 180 14.52 8.24 6.93
CA LEU A 180 15.08 7.41 8.01
C LEU A 180 14.96 5.92 7.75
N LYS A 181 14.30 5.49 6.66
CA LYS A 181 14.08 4.07 6.36
C LYS A 181 15.34 3.27 6.03
N GLN A 182 16.41 3.94 5.57
CA GLN A 182 17.69 3.28 5.26
C GLN A 182 18.54 2.98 6.51
N SER A 183 17.90 2.75 7.66
CA SER A 183 18.56 2.51 8.93
C SER A 183 18.17 1.16 9.56
N PRO A 184 19.03 0.55 10.39
CA PRO A 184 18.66 -0.64 11.17
C PRO A 184 17.47 -0.42 12.09
N GLU A 185 17.29 0.80 12.60
CA GLU A 185 16.16 1.18 13.45
C GLU A 185 14.82 1.02 12.76
N TYR A 186 14.76 1.26 11.44
CA TYR A 186 13.54 1.02 10.67
C TYR A 186 13.19 -0.48 10.60
N ILE A 187 14.17 -1.35 10.48
CA ILE A 187 13.94 -2.80 10.48
C ILE A 187 13.42 -3.27 11.85
N ILE A 188 13.94 -2.69 12.93
CA ILE A 188 13.45 -2.94 14.28
C ILE A 188 12.00 -2.42 14.44
N TYR A 189 11.72 -1.23 13.94
CA TYR A 189 10.38 -0.63 13.95
C TYR A 189 9.37 -1.55 13.22
N GLU A 190 9.70 -2.00 12.02
CA GLU A 190 8.83 -2.92 11.25
C GLU A 190 8.61 -4.25 11.97
N TYR A 191 9.65 -4.81 12.61
CA TYR A 191 9.51 -6.01 13.44
C TYR A 191 8.58 -5.78 14.64
N VAL A 192 8.72 -4.68 15.35
CA VAL A 192 7.88 -4.35 16.52
C VAL A 192 6.43 -4.13 16.09
N LYS A 193 6.21 -3.44 14.99
CA LYS A 193 4.89 -3.24 14.37
C LYS A 193 4.24 -4.57 13.99
N ASP A 194 4.95 -5.43 13.25
CA ASP A 194 4.47 -6.75 12.86
C ASP A 194 4.12 -7.64 14.07
N ALA A 195 4.96 -7.60 15.11
CA ALA A 195 4.71 -8.34 16.34
C ALA A 195 3.42 -7.89 17.04
N ALA A 196 3.21 -6.59 17.20
CA ALA A 196 2.03 -6.04 17.86
C ALA A 196 0.74 -6.38 17.08
N VAL A 197 0.75 -6.16 15.77
CA VAL A 197 -0.41 -6.41 14.89
C VAL A 197 -0.71 -7.92 14.80
N THR A 198 0.30 -8.77 14.62
CA THR A 198 0.12 -10.22 14.51
C THR A 198 -0.43 -10.82 15.81
N MET A 199 0.13 -10.46 16.96
CA MET A 199 -0.38 -10.99 18.24
C MET A 199 -1.80 -10.48 18.57
N LEU A 200 -2.17 -9.28 18.14
CA LEU A 200 -3.55 -8.83 18.24
C LEU A 200 -4.47 -9.62 17.31
N ASN A 201 -4.06 -9.92 16.09
CA ASN A 201 -4.81 -10.75 15.16
C ASN A 201 -4.99 -12.19 15.68
N ASP A 202 -4.00 -12.74 16.36
CA ASP A 202 -4.13 -14.03 17.05
C ASP A 202 -5.26 -13.99 18.10
N ARG A 203 -5.32 -12.93 18.95
CA ARG A 203 -6.40 -12.74 19.92
C ARG A 203 -7.77 -12.56 19.25
N LEU A 204 -7.86 -11.81 18.16
CA LEU A 204 -9.09 -11.64 17.39
C LEU A 204 -9.57 -12.97 16.79
N SER A 205 -8.64 -13.76 16.26
CA SER A 205 -8.91 -15.10 15.73
C SER A 205 -9.38 -16.07 16.82
N GLU A 206 -8.80 -16.02 18.00
CA GLU A 206 -9.28 -16.78 19.17
C GLU A 206 -10.67 -16.32 19.64
N ALA A 207 -10.96 -15.01 19.52
CA ALA A 207 -12.28 -14.47 19.86
C ALA A 207 -13.38 -15.01 18.93
N VAL A 208 -13.11 -15.15 17.63
CA VAL A 208 -14.04 -15.71 16.64
C VAL A 208 -14.50 -17.13 17.02
N GLN A 209 -13.65 -17.92 17.68
CA GLN A 209 -13.98 -19.30 18.11
C GLN A 209 -14.97 -19.37 19.28
N LYS A 210 -15.23 -18.27 19.97
CA LYS A 210 -16.17 -18.23 21.10
C LYS A 210 -17.60 -18.23 20.60
N SER A 211 -18.48 -18.95 21.28
CA SER A 211 -19.88 -19.09 20.89
C SER A 211 -20.67 -17.77 20.96
N ASP A 212 -20.28 -16.86 21.82
CA ASP A 212 -20.87 -15.54 22.06
C ASP A 212 -20.24 -14.42 21.23
N CYS A 213 -19.25 -14.73 20.37
CA CYS A 213 -18.61 -13.77 19.49
C CYS A 213 -19.63 -13.14 18.53
N PRO A 214 -19.72 -11.79 18.45
CA PRO A 214 -20.72 -11.12 17.61
C PRO A 214 -20.34 -11.04 16.13
N PHE A 215 -19.11 -11.37 15.73
CA PHE A 215 -18.62 -11.29 14.35
C PHE A 215 -18.16 -12.67 13.85
N VAL A 216 -18.10 -12.81 12.54
CA VAL A 216 -17.59 -14.01 11.85
C VAL A 216 -16.12 -13.89 11.52
N ASP A 217 -15.63 -12.66 11.39
CA ASP A 217 -14.23 -12.34 11.09
C ASP A 217 -13.86 -10.99 11.71
N ALA A 218 -12.59 -10.83 12.10
CA ALA A 218 -12.03 -9.56 12.52
C ALA A 218 -10.53 -9.51 12.22
N ASN A 219 -10.04 -8.32 11.90
CA ASN A 219 -8.64 -8.10 11.55
C ASN A 219 -8.13 -6.76 12.09
N ALA A 220 -6.85 -6.73 12.43
CA ALA A 220 -6.09 -5.51 12.71
C ALA A 220 -4.99 -5.34 11.67
N SER A 221 -4.75 -4.11 11.26
CA SER A 221 -3.63 -3.76 10.36
C SER A 221 -3.05 -2.39 10.73
N ASP A 222 -1.80 -2.15 10.37
CA ASP A 222 -1.15 -0.86 10.50
C ASP A 222 -0.39 -0.55 9.21
N ASP A 223 -1.02 0.27 8.36
CA ASP A 223 -0.61 0.58 6.99
C ASP A 223 -0.83 2.05 6.66
N ASN A 224 -0.78 2.41 5.40
CA ASN A 224 -1.20 3.72 4.94
C ASN A 224 -2.69 3.97 5.18
N TYR A 225 -3.06 5.20 5.55
CA TYR A 225 -4.46 5.59 5.64
C TYR A 225 -5.12 5.48 4.27
N ILE A 226 -5.84 4.37 4.06
CA ILE A 226 -6.49 3.98 2.81
C ILE A 226 -5.45 3.89 1.66
N PHE A 227 -5.15 4.99 0.99
CA PHE A 227 -4.15 5.07 -0.09
C PHE A 227 -3.24 6.31 0.01
N ALA A 228 -3.25 6.99 1.15
CA ALA A 228 -2.47 8.22 1.34
C ALA A 228 -1.02 7.89 1.75
N LYS A 229 -0.06 8.29 0.94
CA LYS A 229 1.36 8.10 1.23
C LYS A 229 1.84 8.83 2.50
N THR A 230 1.20 9.93 2.86
CA THR A 230 1.63 10.85 3.93
C THR A 230 0.95 10.64 5.28
N LYS A 231 0.09 9.64 5.39
CA LYS A 231 -0.61 9.34 6.64
C LYS A 231 -0.72 7.84 6.84
N GLY A 232 -0.28 7.36 7.98
CA GLY A 232 -0.47 6.00 8.43
C GLY A 232 -1.81 5.82 9.14
N ALA A 233 -2.20 4.57 9.32
CA ALA A 233 -3.44 4.22 10.02
C ALA A 233 -3.36 2.84 10.65
N PHE A 234 -3.63 2.79 11.94
CA PHE A 234 -3.98 1.55 12.61
C PHE A 234 -5.48 1.32 12.46
N SER A 235 -5.85 0.20 11.86
CA SER A 235 -7.24 -0.16 11.53
C SER A 235 -7.66 -1.44 12.25
N LEU A 236 -8.90 -1.45 12.74
CA LEU A 236 -9.58 -2.62 13.24
C LEU A 236 -10.84 -2.83 12.41
N SER A 237 -11.01 -3.98 11.80
CA SER A 237 -12.20 -4.31 11.02
C SER A 237 -12.88 -5.56 11.56
N ALA A 238 -14.19 -5.67 11.33
CA ALA A 238 -14.96 -6.87 11.62
C ALA A 238 -16.16 -7.02 10.70
N THR A 239 -16.55 -8.27 10.44
CA THR A 239 -17.80 -8.63 9.75
C THR A 239 -18.80 -9.18 10.79
N PRO A 240 -19.81 -8.39 11.21
CA PRO A 240 -20.85 -8.85 12.13
C PRO A 240 -21.62 -10.06 11.62
N LYS A 241 -22.08 -10.94 12.51
CA LYS A 241 -22.92 -12.09 12.15
C LYS A 241 -24.27 -11.67 11.57
N ASP A 242 -24.80 -10.52 12.00
CA ASP A 242 -26.00 -9.89 11.47
C ASP A 242 -26.04 -8.39 11.82
N MET A 243 -27.01 -7.66 11.25
CA MET A 243 -27.17 -6.21 11.42
C MET A 243 -27.39 -5.77 12.87
N SER A 244 -28.01 -6.59 13.71
CA SER A 244 -28.23 -6.27 15.12
C SER A 244 -26.94 -6.32 15.95
N LEU A 245 -25.92 -6.99 15.42
CA LEU A 245 -24.62 -7.19 16.07
C LEU A 245 -23.54 -6.19 15.61
N VAL A 246 -23.89 -5.19 14.78
CA VAL A 246 -22.94 -4.15 14.34
C VAL A 246 -22.30 -3.45 15.53
N ALA A 247 -23.09 -2.85 16.43
CA ALA A 247 -22.55 -2.15 17.60
C ALA A 247 -21.85 -3.10 18.61
N PRO A 248 -22.37 -4.31 18.92
CA PRO A 248 -21.65 -5.31 19.70
C PRO A 248 -20.30 -5.70 19.08
N SER A 249 -20.21 -5.87 17.77
CA SER A 249 -18.96 -6.21 17.07
C SER A 249 -17.93 -5.09 17.16
N LEU A 250 -18.33 -3.84 16.87
CA LEU A 250 -17.47 -2.67 17.03
C LEU A 250 -16.90 -2.59 18.45
N LYS A 251 -17.78 -2.75 19.46
CA LYS A 251 -17.35 -2.77 20.86
C LYS A 251 -16.38 -3.90 21.15
N ALA A 252 -16.62 -5.10 20.64
CA ALA A 252 -15.80 -6.27 20.94
C ALA A 252 -14.38 -6.15 20.37
N ILE A 253 -14.22 -5.72 19.10
CA ILE A 253 -12.88 -5.50 18.51
C ILE A 253 -12.12 -4.39 19.23
N LEU A 254 -12.80 -3.28 19.56
CA LEU A 254 -12.18 -2.18 20.28
C LEU A 254 -11.77 -2.56 21.70
N VAL A 255 -12.60 -3.34 22.41
CA VAL A 255 -12.25 -3.85 23.75
C VAL A 255 -11.05 -4.76 23.69
N GLU A 256 -10.93 -5.64 22.69
CA GLU A 256 -9.77 -6.53 22.58
C GLU A 256 -8.49 -5.76 22.28
N ALA A 257 -8.55 -4.78 21.38
CA ALA A 257 -7.42 -3.90 21.11
C ALA A 257 -7.03 -3.03 22.34
N ARG A 258 -8.01 -2.50 23.07
CA ARG A 258 -7.76 -1.76 24.33
C ARG A 258 -7.13 -2.62 25.40
N LYS A 259 -7.53 -3.88 25.53
CA LYS A 259 -6.85 -4.82 26.45
C LYS A 259 -5.38 -5.02 26.07
N ALA A 260 -5.09 -5.16 24.76
CA ALA A 260 -3.72 -5.25 24.30
C ALA A 260 -2.91 -3.99 24.60
N ALA A 261 -3.50 -2.81 24.44
CA ALA A 261 -2.85 -1.54 24.74
C ALA A 261 -2.65 -1.29 26.25
N GLU A 262 -3.63 -1.65 27.10
CA GLU A 262 -3.59 -1.36 28.54
C GLU A 262 -2.80 -2.42 29.34
N PHE A 263 -2.92 -3.68 28.99
CA PHE A 263 -2.34 -4.81 29.74
C PHE A 263 -1.17 -5.48 29.02
N GLY A 264 -0.95 -5.12 27.76
CA GLY A 264 0.08 -5.70 26.91
C GLY A 264 -0.22 -7.13 26.45
N PHE A 265 0.75 -7.69 25.76
CA PHE A 265 0.82 -9.10 25.40
C PHE A 265 1.58 -9.89 26.48
N THR A 266 1.31 -11.17 26.57
CA THR A 266 1.97 -12.05 27.52
C THR A 266 3.31 -12.56 26.99
N PRO A 267 4.25 -12.98 27.86
CA PRO A 267 5.48 -13.64 27.43
C PRO A 267 5.26 -14.88 26.55
N THR A 268 4.15 -15.60 26.76
CA THR A 268 3.81 -16.81 25.99
C THR A 268 3.37 -16.46 24.56
N GLU A 269 2.54 -15.42 24.38
CA GLU A 269 2.15 -14.92 23.04
C GLU A 269 3.40 -14.49 22.27
N TYR A 270 4.27 -13.72 22.91
CA TYR A 270 5.49 -13.25 22.27
C TYR A 270 6.49 -14.38 21.98
N ALA A 271 6.61 -15.38 22.84
CA ALA A 271 7.45 -16.54 22.57
C ALA A 271 6.97 -17.31 21.33
N ARG A 272 5.65 -17.50 21.20
CA ARG A 272 5.02 -18.14 20.03
C ARG A 272 5.26 -17.34 18.75
N PHE A 273 5.08 -16.02 18.81
CA PHE A 273 5.38 -15.12 17.69
C PHE A 273 6.85 -15.25 17.26
N LYS A 274 7.80 -15.15 18.20
CA LYS A 274 9.24 -15.28 17.91
C LYS A 274 9.58 -16.62 17.25
N GLU A 275 9.02 -17.71 17.71
CA GLU A 275 9.25 -19.04 17.12
C GLU A 275 8.74 -19.10 15.68
N THR A 276 7.55 -18.56 15.43
CA THR A 276 6.97 -18.47 14.08
C THR A 276 7.85 -17.63 13.15
N GLN A 277 8.33 -16.47 13.63
CA GLN A 277 9.20 -15.59 12.85
C GLN A 277 10.55 -16.23 12.55
N LEU A 278 11.18 -16.88 13.53
CA LEU A 278 12.44 -17.60 13.31
C LEU A 278 12.29 -18.72 12.27
N SER A 279 11.18 -19.46 12.35
CA SER A 279 10.88 -20.49 11.34
C SER A 279 10.64 -19.90 9.94
N ALA A 280 9.95 -18.77 9.85
CA ALA A 280 9.71 -18.07 8.59
C ALA A 280 11.01 -17.57 7.95
N ILE A 281 11.91 -16.99 8.74
CA ILE A 281 13.21 -16.51 8.29
C ILE A 281 14.10 -17.67 7.82
N ASP A 282 14.14 -18.78 8.55
CA ASP A 282 14.89 -19.98 8.15
C ASP A 282 14.37 -20.56 6.82
N LYS A 283 13.04 -20.59 6.65
CA LYS A 283 12.40 -21.02 5.40
C LYS A 283 12.69 -20.07 4.25
N MET A 284 12.61 -18.76 4.49
CA MET A 284 12.93 -17.72 3.49
C MET A 284 14.38 -17.88 3.02
N TYR A 285 15.32 -18.03 3.95
CA TYR A 285 16.74 -18.21 3.63
C TYR A 285 17.02 -19.51 2.88
N SER A 286 16.40 -20.62 3.28
CA SER A 286 16.52 -21.92 2.61
C SER A 286 16.00 -21.90 1.16
N ASN A 287 15.10 -20.98 0.84
CA ASN A 287 14.54 -20.81 -0.50
C ASN A 287 15.10 -19.59 -1.26
N LYS A 288 16.21 -19.01 -0.80
CA LYS A 288 16.77 -17.77 -1.37
C LYS A 288 17.02 -17.82 -2.88
N ASP A 289 17.44 -18.99 -3.38
CA ASP A 289 17.72 -19.21 -4.81
C ASP A 289 16.46 -19.54 -5.64
N LYS A 290 15.29 -19.61 -5.01
CA LYS A 290 14.01 -19.92 -5.65
C LYS A 290 13.03 -18.73 -5.64
N ARG A 291 13.55 -17.53 -5.41
CA ARG A 291 12.71 -16.33 -5.40
C ARG A 291 12.22 -15.98 -6.80
N TYR A 292 11.00 -15.48 -6.86
CA TYR A 292 10.41 -15.00 -8.12
C TYR A 292 10.92 -13.60 -8.47
N ASN A 293 10.99 -13.29 -9.75
CA ASN A 293 11.37 -11.97 -10.26
C ASN A 293 10.48 -10.86 -9.69
N SER A 294 9.21 -11.13 -9.45
CA SER A 294 8.27 -10.19 -8.82
C SER A 294 8.74 -9.69 -7.43
N GLN A 295 9.40 -10.53 -6.64
CA GLN A 295 9.91 -10.13 -5.33
C GLN A 295 11.05 -9.11 -5.42
N PHE A 296 11.93 -9.29 -6.40
CA PHE A 296 13.01 -8.31 -6.68
C PHE A 296 12.45 -7.01 -7.26
N TYR A 297 11.46 -7.13 -8.15
CA TYR A 297 10.75 -5.98 -8.70
C TYR A 297 10.10 -5.15 -7.59
N GLU A 298 9.35 -5.77 -6.67
CA GLU A 298 8.71 -5.06 -5.56
C GLU A 298 9.73 -4.37 -4.64
N GLN A 299 10.88 -5.00 -4.37
CA GLN A 299 11.96 -4.37 -3.61
C GLN A 299 12.50 -3.11 -4.32
N CYS A 300 12.80 -3.21 -5.62
CA CYS A 300 13.27 -2.07 -6.41
C CYS A 300 12.22 -0.94 -6.46
N LYS A 301 10.96 -1.29 -6.67
CA LYS A 301 9.85 -0.35 -6.70
C LYS A 301 9.66 0.36 -5.35
N GLY A 302 9.65 -0.38 -4.24
CA GLY A 302 9.55 0.17 -2.90
C GLY A 302 10.70 1.11 -2.56
N ASN A 303 11.92 0.75 -2.94
CA ASN A 303 13.07 1.61 -2.78
C ASN A 303 12.94 2.91 -3.59
N PHE A 304 12.60 2.83 -4.87
CA PHE A 304 12.45 4.01 -5.74
C PHE A 304 11.33 4.95 -5.28
N LEU A 305 10.17 4.40 -4.88
CA LEU A 305 8.97 5.21 -4.57
C LEU A 305 8.90 5.70 -3.12
N SER A 306 9.48 4.96 -2.18
CA SER A 306 9.27 5.18 -0.74
C SER A 306 10.55 4.99 0.08
N ASN A 307 11.71 4.98 -0.58
CA ASN A 307 13.00 4.80 0.08
C ASN A 307 13.09 3.54 0.98
N GLU A 308 12.32 2.48 0.63
CA GLU A 308 12.39 1.21 1.36
C GLU A 308 13.79 0.59 1.26
N PRO A 309 14.32 0.00 2.33
CA PRO A 309 15.63 -0.62 2.27
C PRO A 309 15.65 -1.85 1.36
N MET A 310 16.78 -2.08 0.70
CA MET A 310 17.03 -3.23 -0.18
C MET A 310 18.20 -4.08 0.33
N PRO A 311 18.13 -4.65 1.53
CA PRO A 311 19.20 -5.49 2.06
C PRO A 311 19.28 -6.80 1.27
N SER A 312 20.49 -7.38 1.20
CA SER A 312 20.64 -8.75 0.71
C SER A 312 19.88 -9.73 1.63
N ILE A 313 19.49 -10.86 1.08
CA ILE A 313 18.81 -11.89 1.88
C ILE A 313 19.72 -12.45 2.99
N ASP A 314 21.03 -12.54 2.72
CA ASP A 314 22.02 -12.97 3.71
C ASP A 314 22.10 -11.97 4.88
N TYR A 315 22.16 -10.66 4.58
CA TYR A 315 22.15 -9.61 5.58
C TYR A 315 20.83 -9.62 6.39
N THR A 316 19.68 -9.72 5.73
CA THR A 316 18.37 -9.80 6.39
C THR A 316 18.30 -10.99 7.33
N TYR A 317 18.74 -12.16 6.87
CA TYR A 317 18.75 -13.38 7.69
C TYR A 317 19.59 -13.20 8.96
N GLU A 318 20.85 -12.80 8.82
CA GLU A 318 21.77 -12.60 9.96
C GLU A 318 21.23 -11.55 10.94
N MET A 319 20.72 -10.45 10.43
CA MET A 319 20.18 -9.37 11.23
C MET A 319 18.93 -9.81 12.00
N MET A 320 17.98 -10.48 11.33
CA MET A 320 16.75 -10.93 11.98
C MET A 320 17.00 -12.03 13.01
N LYS A 321 17.98 -12.92 12.79
CA LYS A 321 18.42 -13.90 13.80
C LYS A 321 18.97 -13.25 15.08
N GLN A 322 19.49 -12.03 15.00
CA GLN A 322 19.92 -11.25 16.15
C GLN A 322 18.79 -10.41 16.76
N ILE A 323 17.96 -9.78 15.93
CA ILE A 323 16.85 -8.90 16.38
C ILE A 323 15.79 -9.70 17.11
N ILE A 324 15.26 -10.77 16.51
CA ILE A 324 14.12 -11.54 17.05
C ILE A 324 14.33 -11.99 18.52
N PRO A 325 15.47 -12.56 18.91
CA PRO A 325 15.69 -12.91 20.30
C PRO A 325 15.91 -11.72 21.24
N SER A 326 16.43 -10.59 20.72
CA SER A 326 16.94 -9.48 21.53
C SER A 326 15.91 -8.43 21.88
N ILE A 327 14.82 -8.29 21.10
CA ILE A 327 13.81 -7.27 21.35
C ILE A 327 12.96 -7.67 22.58
N PRO A 328 12.91 -6.82 23.63
CA PRO A 328 12.06 -7.07 24.80
C PRO A 328 10.58 -6.88 24.47
N LEU A 329 9.72 -7.64 25.18
CA LEU A 329 8.26 -7.54 25.03
C LEU A 329 7.72 -6.13 25.32
N GLU A 330 8.38 -5.40 26.22
CA GLU A 330 8.02 -4.05 26.63
C GLU A 330 8.01 -3.07 25.46
N TYR A 331 8.88 -3.25 24.44
CA TYR A 331 8.88 -2.42 23.23
C TYR A 331 7.61 -2.64 22.39
N ILE A 332 7.18 -3.91 22.27
CA ILE A 332 5.96 -4.25 21.53
C ILE A 332 4.72 -3.73 22.28
N ASN A 333 4.69 -3.89 23.59
CA ASN A 333 3.60 -3.37 24.41
C ASN A 333 3.51 -1.84 24.37
N GLY A 334 4.66 -1.16 24.43
CA GLY A 334 4.72 0.30 24.27
C GLY A 334 4.28 0.79 22.90
N PHE A 335 4.60 0.05 21.85
CA PHE A 335 4.13 0.35 20.49
C PHE A 335 2.60 0.18 20.39
N MET A 336 2.05 -0.93 20.90
CA MET A 336 0.62 -1.17 20.91
C MET A 336 -0.16 -0.07 21.67
N GLU A 337 0.38 0.44 22.78
CA GLU A 337 -0.22 1.56 23.52
C GLU A 337 -0.27 2.84 22.66
N GLN A 338 0.75 3.09 21.83
CA GLN A 338 0.80 4.27 20.95
C GLN A 338 -0.19 4.20 19.78
N LEU A 339 -0.47 2.99 19.26
CA LEU A 339 -1.42 2.81 18.15
C LEU A 339 -2.87 3.16 18.54
N LEU A 340 -3.21 3.10 19.83
CA LEU A 340 -4.56 3.35 20.33
C LEU A 340 -4.60 4.60 21.22
N PRO A 341 -4.78 5.80 20.65
CA PRO A 341 -4.85 7.02 21.43
C PRO A 341 -6.00 6.99 22.45
N LYS A 342 -5.80 7.67 23.58
CA LYS A 342 -6.79 7.74 24.67
C LYS A 342 -7.95 8.71 24.41
N ASN A 343 -7.84 9.48 23.34
CA ASN A 343 -8.86 10.42 22.88
C ASN A 343 -9.39 9.98 21.50
N ASP A 344 -10.40 10.68 21.01
CA ASP A 344 -11.06 10.39 19.75
C ASP A 344 -10.49 11.18 18.55
N SER A 345 -9.36 11.86 18.74
CA SER A 345 -8.70 12.56 17.64
C SER A 345 -8.13 11.57 16.63
N ASN A 346 -8.13 11.96 15.36
CA ASN A 346 -7.67 11.14 14.25
C ASN A 346 -8.43 9.81 14.08
N MET A 347 -9.57 9.66 14.73
CA MET A 347 -10.43 8.48 14.60
C MET A 347 -11.37 8.61 13.41
N VAL A 348 -11.55 7.50 12.67
CA VAL A 348 -12.51 7.34 11.57
C VAL A 348 -13.28 6.05 11.81
N ILE A 349 -14.60 6.08 11.67
CA ILE A 349 -15.47 4.92 11.84
C ILE A 349 -16.36 4.75 10.62
#